data_d3ce762e880ea4c1b294fa76cb6dc72b
#
_entry.id   d3ce762e880ea4c1b294fa76cb6dc72b
#
_cell.length_a   1.000
_cell.length_b   1.000
_cell.length_c   1.000
_cell.angle_alpha   90.00
_cell.angle_beta   90.00
_cell.angle_gamma   90.00
#
_symmetry.space_group_name_H-M   'P 1'
#
loop_
_entity.id
_entity.type
_entity.pdbx_description
1 polymer ?
#
loop_
_entity_poly.entity_id
_entity_poly.type
_entity_poly.pdbx_seq_one_letter_code
_entity_poly.pdbx_strand_id
1 'polypeptide(L)'
;MKEKEDKEIIFKGRVIRQTYDGGDYKIYALDVDKEIYPEIKFTKYGNATITGEMHELGIGIEYEIKAIEQNTKYGYSYKVLNIRRDKPKSASDMYIFLEEILTLKQANTLYEIYPDIVDRVMNDHLDDIDLNKLPGIKEYTFNIIKEKIIENFCLAELVIEFQGLLSL
;
A
#
# COMPACT_ATOMS: atom_id res chain seq x y z
N MET A 1 -33.12 3.43 17.38
CA MET A 1 -32.78 3.37 15.97
C MET A 1 -31.92 2.14 15.71
N LYS A 2 -32.22 1.47 14.68
CA LYS A 2 -31.44 0.30 14.35
C LYS A 2 -30.22 0.70 13.53
N GLU A 3 -29.04 0.34 14.02
CA GLU A 3 -27.83 0.56 13.28
C GLU A 3 -27.73 -0.46 12.15
N LYS A 4 -27.33 0.00 11.00
CA LYS A 4 -26.99 -0.92 9.93
C LYS A 4 -25.64 -1.54 10.27
N GLU A 5 -25.57 -2.84 10.11
CA GLU A 5 -24.29 -3.49 10.17
C GLU A 5 -23.44 -2.96 9.02
N ASP A 6 -22.26 -2.47 9.35
CA ASP A 6 -21.32 -2.02 8.35
C ASP A 6 -20.80 -3.22 7.58
N LYS A 7 -20.99 -3.18 6.26
CA LYS A 7 -20.55 -4.27 5.40
C LYS A 7 -19.08 -4.10 5.09
N GLU A 8 -18.27 -4.99 5.66
CA GLU A 8 -16.85 -5.06 5.31
C GLU A 8 -16.68 -5.82 4.01
N ILE A 9 -15.78 -5.34 3.18
CA ILE A 9 -15.46 -5.98 1.92
C ILE A 9 -13.96 -5.93 1.70
N ILE A 10 -13.41 -6.97 1.08
CA ILE A 10 -12.00 -7.05 0.69
C ILE A 10 -11.95 -7.17 -0.81
N PHE A 11 -11.19 -6.29 -1.44
CA PHE A 11 -11.05 -6.30 -2.90
C PHE A 11 -9.68 -5.76 -3.31
N LYS A 12 -9.29 -6.05 -4.54
CA LYS A 12 -8.07 -5.51 -5.13
C LYS A 12 -8.43 -4.48 -6.18
N GLY A 13 -7.68 -3.39 -6.20
CA GLY A 13 -7.90 -2.33 -7.17
C GLY A 13 -6.60 -1.60 -7.49
N ARG A 14 -6.55 -1.10 -8.71
CA ARG A 14 -5.40 -0.32 -9.21
C ARG A 14 -5.73 1.16 -9.11
N VAL A 15 -4.84 1.93 -8.50
CA VAL A 15 -5.06 3.37 -8.33
C VAL A 15 -4.99 4.07 -9.68
N ILE A 16 -6.06 4.80 -10.03
CA ILE A 16 -6.14 5.58 -11.26
C ILE A 16 -5.69 7.01 -11.00
N ARG A 17 -6.24 7.62 -9.95
CA ARG A 17 -5.93 9.00 -9.61
C ARG A 17 -6.32 9.31 -8.17
N GLN A 18 -5.71 10.35 -7.62
CA GLN A 18 -6.11 10.92 -6.34
C GLN A 18 -7.11 12.04 -6.61
N THR A 19 -8.28 11.95 -6.02
CA THR A 19 -9.34 12.95 -6.21
C THR A 19 -9.38 13.98 -5.10
N TYR A 20 -8.77 13.68 -3.95
CA TYR A 20 -8.69 14.62 -2.83
C TYR A 20 -7.49 14.29 -1.95
N ASP A 21 -6.78 15.33 -1.51
CA ASP A 21 -5.67 15.21 -0.58
C ASP A 21 -5.87 16.24 0.55
N GLY A 22 -6.26 15.75 1.72
CA GLY A 22 -6.43 16.57 2.92
C GLY A 22 -5.33 16.30 3.95
N GLY A 23 -4.15 15.91 3.50
CA GLY A 23 -3.07 15.50 4.39
C GLY A 23 -3.16 14.01 4.68
N ASP A 24 -3.58 13.67 5.89
CA ASP A 24 -3.75 12.25 6.25
C ASP A 24 -4.99 11.64 5.60
N TYR A 25 -6.06 12.41 5.45
CA TYR A 25 -7.29 11.95 4.80
C TYR A 25 -7.20 12.13 3.29
N LYS A 26 -7.43 11.05 2.56
CA LYS A 26 -7.29 11.04 1.12
C LYS A 26 -8.46 10.33 0.45
N ILE A 27 -8.69 10.64 -0.81
CA ILE A 27 -9.69 9.98 -1.65
C ILE A 27 -9.02 9.60 -2.97
N TYR A 28 -9.17 8.33 -3.36
CA TYR A 28 -8.62 7.80 -4.60
C TYR A 28 -9.70 7.14 -5.44
N ALA A 29 -9.54 7.21 -6.75
CA ALA A 29 -10.33 6.42 -7.70
C ALA A 29 -9.53 5.19 -8.10
N LEU A 30 -10.18 4.03 -8.06
CA LEU A 30 -9.55 2.74 -8.36
C LEU A 30 -10.23 2.07 -9.54
N ASP A 31 -9.43 1.37 -10.34
CA ASP A 31 -9.92 0.42 -11.32
C ASP A 31 -10.02 -0.95 -10.64
N VAL A 32 -11.22 -1.48 -10.58
CA VAL A 32 -11.52 -2.76 -9.93
C VAL A 32 -12.15 -3.68 -10.97
N ASP A 33 -11.72 -4.94 -11.01
CA ASP A 33 -12.29 -5.92 -11.92
C ASP A 33 -13.68 -6.33 -11.44
N LYS A 34 -14.69 -5.88 -12.16
CA LYS A 34 -16.09 -6.11 -11.81
C LYS A 34 -16.48 -7.59 -11.93
N GLU A 35 -15.80 -8.35 -12.76
CA GLU A 35 -16.08 -9.79 -12.89
C GLU A 35 -15.63 -10.55 -11.65
N ILE A 36 -14.52 -10.12 -11.05
CA ILE A 36 -14.00 -10.72 -9.81
C ILE A 36 -14.79 -10.22 -8.61
N TYR A 37 -15.13 -8.92 -8.61
CA TYR A 37 -15.80 -8.26 -7.48
C TYR A 37 -17.12 -7.64 -7.94
N PRO A 38 -18.14 -8.46 -8.27
CA PRO A 38 -19.39 -7.93 -8.79
C PRO A 38 -20.20 -7.08 -7.79
N GLU A 39 -19.89 -7.21 -6.49
CA GLU A 39 -20.56 -6.45 -5.43
C GLU A 39 -20.04 -5.02 -5.29
N ILE A 40 -18.90 -4.71 -5.88
CA ILE A 40 -18.35 -3.35 -5.82
C ILE A 40 -19.20 -2.40 -6.66
N LYS A 41 -19.55 -1.28 -6.06
CA LYS A 41 -20.37 -0.26 -6.72
C LYS A 41 -19.48 0.83 -7.28
N PHE A 42 -19.66 1.10 -8.55
CA PHE A 42 -18.86 2.06 -9.29
C PHE A 42 -19.55 3.41 -9.36
N THR A 43 -18.75 4.46 -9.50
CA THR A 43 -19.26 5.78 -9.83
C THR A 43 -19.70 5.81 -11.28
N LYS A 44 -20.30 6.94 -11.69
CA LYS A 44 -20.70 7.13 -13.10
C LYS A 44 -19.51 7.09 -14.07
N TYR A 45 -18.29 7.22 -13.54
CA TYR A 45 -17.07 7.14 -14.36
C TYR A 45 -16.52 5.71 -14.46
N GLY A 46 -17.19 4.73 -13.87
CA GLY A 46 -16.76 3.35 -13.94
C GLY A 46 -15.65 2.97 -12.97
N ASN A 47 -15.43 3.77 -11.93
CA ASN A 47 -14.39 3.57 -10.94
C ASN A 47 -14.97 3.31 -9.55
N ALA A 48 -14.21 2.62 -8.70
CA ALA A 48 -14.51 2.55 -7.28
C ALA A 48 -13.81 3.69 -6.55
N THR A 49 -14.45 4.23 -5.52
CA THR A 49 -13.88 5.31 -4.72
C THR A 49 -13.52 4.79 -3.33
N ILE A 50 -12.28 4.99 -2.91
CA ILE A 50 -11.86 4.71 -1.53
C ILE A 50 -11.54 6.02 -0.81
N THR A 51 -11.87 6.05 0.47
CA THR A 51 -11.68 7.23 1.32
C THR A 51 -11.08 6.82 2.66
N GLY A 52 -10.40 7.73 3.31
CA GLY A 52 -9.95 7.52 4.68
C GLY A 52 -8.56 8.06 4.95
N GLU A 53 -8.10 7.85 6.16
CA GLU A 53 -6.74 8.18 6.54
C GLU A 53 -5.80 7.11 5.99
N MET A 54 -4.82 7.52 5.20
CA MET A 54 -3.87 6.59 4.59
C MET A 54 -2.64 7.35 4.12
N HIS A 55 -1.56 6.60 3.94
CA HIS A 55 -0.38 7.14 3.28
C HIS A 55 -0.65 7.35 1.79
N GLU A 56 0.20 8.12 1.16
CA GLU A 56 0.07 8.36 -0.28
C GLU A 56 0.23 7.05 -1.05
N LEU A 57 -0.75 6.77 -1.91
CA LEU A 57 -0.73 5.58 -2.75
C LEU A 57 -0.12 5.89 -4.11
N GLY A 58 0.54 4.90 -4.70
CA GLY A 58 1.14 5.05 -6.01
C GLY A 58 0.11 4.91 -7.12
N ILE A 59 0.12 5.86 -8.07
CA ILE A 59 -0.74 5.79 -9.25
C ILE A 59 -0.31 4.61 -10.12
N GLY A 60 -1.28 3.82 -10.57
CA GLY A 60 -1.01 2.63 -11.39
C GLY A 60 -0.66 1.38 -10.60
N ILE A 61 -0.60 1.47 -9.29
CA ILE A 61 -0.25 0.34 -8.42
C ILE A 61 -1.51 -0.33 -7.90
N GLU A 62 -1.49 -1.66 -7.84
CA GLU A 62 -2.59 -2.45 -7.30
C GLU A 62 -2.40 -2.67 -5.80
N TYR A 63 -3.48 -2.48 -5.05
CA TYR A 63 -3.52 -2.71 -3.61
C TYR A 63 -4.68 -3.63 -3.25
N GLU A 64 -4.50 -4.40 -2.18
CA GLU A 64 -5.60 -5.11 -1.54
C GLU A 64 -6.18 -4.21 -0.46
N ILE A 65 -7.48 -4.01 -0.50
CA ILE A 65 -8.17 -3.05 0.34
C ILE A 65 -9.25 -3.74 1.14
N LYS A 66 -9.21 -3.55 2.45
CA LYS A 66 -10.31 -3.91 3.35
C LYS A 66 -11.02 -2.62 3.71
N ALA A 67 -12.30 -2.56 3.45
CA ALA A 67 -13.05 -1.31 3.59
C ALA A 67 -14.50 -1.57 3.98
N ILE A 68 -15.17 -0.50 4.39
CA ILE A 68 -16.61 -0.50 4.70
C ILE A 68 -17.33 0.27 3.61
N GLU A 69 -18.35 -0.35 3.02
CA GLU A 69 -19.18 0.30 2.00
C GLU A 69 -19.99 1.44 2.62
N GLN A 70 -19.96 2.59 1.99
CA GLN A 70 -20.71 3.77 2.39
C GLN A 70 -21.57 4.25 1.23
N ASN A 71 -22.80 4.64 1.52
CA ASN A 71 -23.68 5.29 0.56
C ASN A 71 -23.94 6.71 1.03
N THR A 72 -23.39 7.67 0.34
CA THR A 72 -23.51 9.10 0.68
C THR A 72 -24.29 9.81 -0.41
N LYS A 73 -24.59 11.09 -0.17
CA LYS A 73 -25.25 11.93 -1.19
C LYS A 73 -24.42 12.06 -2.47
N TYR A 74 -23.15 11.76 -2.41
CA TYR A 74 -22.25 11.80 -3.57
C TYR A 74 -22.10 10.44 -4.24
N GLY A 75 -22.81 9.40 -3.76
CA GLY A 75 -22.75 8.05 -4.28
C GLY A 75 -22.06 7.09 -3.34
N TYR A 76 -21.69 5.93 -3.87
CA TYR A 76 -21.03 4.89 -3.08
C TYR A 76 -19.54 5.16 -2.98
N SER A 77 -18.99 4.91 -1.80
CA SER A 77 -17.55 4.93 -1.55
C SER A 77 -17.20 3.83 -0.55
N TYR A 78 -15.91 3.61 -0.37
CA TYR A 78 -15.41 2.56 0.52
C TYR A 78 -14.44 3.19 1.51
N LYS A 79 -14.82 3.19 2.78
CA LYS A 79 -13.97 3.72 3.85
C LYS A 79 -12.90 2.67 4.18
N VAL A 80 -11.64 3.03 3.99
CA VAL A 80 -10.51 2.12 4.17
C VAL A 80 -10.33 1.78 5.64
N LEU A 81 -10.30 0.47 5.94
CA LEU A 81 -9.91 -0.06 7.25
C LEU A 81 -8.46 -0.53 7.22
N ASN A 82 -8.05 -1.11 6.11
CA ASN A 82 -6.72 -1.63 5.92
C ASN A 82 -6.39 -1.61 4.43
N ILE A 83 -5.14 -1.34 4.11
CA ILE A 83 -4.67 -1.35 2.73
C ILE A 83 -3.25 -1.89 2.71
N ARG A 84 -2.98 -2.81 1.78
CA ARG A 84 -1.67 -3.42 1.63
C ARG A 84 -1.37 -3.68 0.17
N ARG A 85 -0.11 -3.74 -0.13
CA ARG A 85 0.36 -4.10 -1.45
C ARG A 85 0.78 -5.57 -1.43
N ASP A 86 0.44 -6.31 -2.50
CA ASP A 86 0.91 -7.68 -2.65
C ASP A 86 2.43 -7.69 -2.79
N LYS A 87 3.04 -8.66 -2.10
CA LYS A 87 4.46 -8.87 -2.17
C LYS A 87 4.86 -9.31 -3.58
N PRO A 88 5.92 -8.75 -4.16
CA PRO A 88 6.39 -9.19 -5.46
C PRO A 88 6.74 -10.68 -5.45
N LYS A 89 6.27 -11.41 -6.46
CA LYS A 89 6.44 -12.87 -6.53
C LYS A 89 7.58 -13.32 -7.41
N SER A 90 7.98 -12.51 -8.39
CA SER A 90 9.07 -12.83 -9.29
C SER A 90 10.25 -11.90 -9.08
N ALA A 91 11.43 -12.31 -9.56
CA ALA A 91 12.61 -11.47 -9.50
C ALA A 91 12.42 -10.16 -10.27
N SER A 92 11.75 -10.24 -11.44
CA SER A 92 11.47 -9.05 -12.24
C SER A 92 10.55 -8.08 -11.52
N ASP A 93 9.49 -8.59 -10.87
CA ASP A 93 8.55 -7.76 -10.13
C ASP A 93 9.23 -7.14 -8.91
N MET A 94 10.14 -7.86 -8.27
CA MET A 94 10.92 -7.36 -7.16
C MET A 94 11.77 -6.16 -7.58
N TYR A 95 12.44 -6.26 -8.72
CA TYR A 95 13.26 -5.17 -9.25
C TYR A 95 12.41 -3.95 -9.58
N ILE A 96 11.26 -4.17 -10.24
CA ILE A 96 10.32 -3.09 -10.56
C ILE A 96 9.84 -2.40 -9.29
N PHE A 97 9.51 -3.17 -8.26
CA PHE A 97 9.09 -2.63 -6.96
C PHE A 97 10.19 -1.75 -6.36
N LEU A 98 11.43 -2.21 -6.37
CA LEU A 98 12.54 -1.43 -5.82
C LEU A 98 12.76 -0.13 -6.60
N GLU A 99 12.61 -0.16 -7.93
CA GLU A 99 12.73 1.05 -8.75
C GLU A 99 11.65 2.09 -8.43
N GLU A 100 10.46 1.65 -8.04
CA GLU A 100 9.37 2.56 -7.70
C GLU A 100 9.60 3.33 -6.41
N ILE A 101 10.29 2.74 -5.45
CA ILE A 101 10.46 3.33 -4.11
C ILE A 101 11.85 3.88 -3.84
N LEU A 102 12.83 3.50 -4.63
CA LEU A 102 14.23 3.88 -4.44
C LEU A 102 14.78 4.57 -5.68
N THR A 103 15.96 5.19 -5.53
CA THR A 103 16.68 5.67 -6.71
C THR A 103 17.10 4.48 -7.57
N LEU A 104 17.29 4.71 -8.86
CA LEU A 104 17.72 3.65 -9.78
C LEU A 104 19.02 2.99 -9.30
N LYS A 105 19.98 3.79 -8.83
CA LYS A 105 21.26 3.29 -8.32
C LYS A 105 21.08 2.40 -7.10
N GLN A 106 20.24 2.82 -6.16
CA GLN A 106 19.95 2.04 -4.96
C GLN A 106 19.26 0.72 -5.30
N ALA A 107 18.26 0.78 -6.19
CA ALA A 107 17.53 -0.41 -6.62
C ALA A 107 18.47 -1.42 -7.29
N ASN A 108 19.32 -0.96 -8.19
CA ASN A 108 20.29 -1.81 -8.88
C ASN A 108 21.26 -2.45 -7.89
N THR A 109 21.82 -1.67 -6.98
CA THR A 109 22.78 -2.16 -6.00
C THR A 109 22.17 -3.23 -5.11
N LEU A 110 20.99 -2.97 -4.57
CA LEU A 110 20.32 -3.92 -3.70
C LEU A 110 19.91 -5.19 -4.42
N TYR A 111 19.32 -5.04 -5.60
CA TYR A 111 18.87 -6.21 -6.37
C TYR A 111 20.04 -7.12 -6.75
N GLU A 112 21.17 -6.54 -7.11
CA GLU A 112 22.34 -7.30 -7.52
C GLU A 112 22.95 -8.11 -6.37
N ILE A 113 23.02 -7.51 -5.17
CA ILE A 113 23.68 -8.13 -4.03
C ILE A 113 22.68 -8.91 -3.14
N TYR A 114 21.52 -8.33 -2.90
CA TYR A 114 20.47 -8.92 -2.06
C TYR A 114 19.14 -8.89 -2.79
N PRO A 115 18.93 -9.77 -3.78
CA PRO A 115 17.67 -9.79 -4.54
C PRO A 115 16.45 -10.10 -3.66
N ASP A 116 16.67 -10.69 -2.48
CA ASP A 116 15.63 -11.00 -1.52
C ASP A 116 15.47 -9.93 -0.43
N ILE A 117 15.93 -8.70 -0.70
CA ILE A 117 15.94 -7.63 0.32
C ILE A 117 14.56 -7.34 0.91
N VAL A 118 13.50 -7.40 0.09
CA VAL A 118 12.15 -7.14 0.57
C VAL A 118 11.75 -8.21 1.60
N ASP A 119 12.02 -9.47 1.31
CA ASP A 119 11.75 -10.57 2.25
C ASP A 119 12.53 -10.42 3.54
N ARG A 120 13.79 -10.07 3.43
CA ARG A 120 14.65 -9.87 4.60
C ARG A 120 14.12 -8.76 5.50
N VAL A 121 13.71 -7.64 4.90
CA VAL A 121 13.17 -6.50 5.65
C VAL A 121 11.84 -6.88 6.32
N MET A 122 10.95 -7.52 5.59
CA MET A 122 9.62 -7.86 6.11
C MET A 122 9.67 -8.92 7.20
N ASN A 123 10.66 -9.79 7.18
CA ASN A 123 10.83 -10.87 8.18
C ASN A 123 11.90 -10.56 9.24
N ASP A 124 12.45 -9.36 9.21
CA ASP A 124 13.51 -8.91 10.13
C ASP A 124 14.73 -9.82 10.13
N HIS A 125 15.13 -10.32 8.94
CA HIS A 125 16.32 -11.15 8.75
C HIS A 125 17.46 -10.32 8.17
N LEU A 126 17.95 -9.36 8.97
CA LEU A 126 18.93 -8.38 8.51
C LEU A 126 20.33 -8.59 9.07
N ASP A 127 20.52 -9.57 9.96
CA ASP A 127 21.78 -9.76 10.69
C ASP A 127 22.97 -10.09 9.79
N ASP A 128 22.71 -10.73 8.65
CA ASP A 128 23.75 -11.14 7.71
C ASP A 128 23.96 -10.16 6.56
N ILE A 129 23.29 -9.01 6.58
CA ILE A 129 23.49 -7.98 5.56
C ILE A 129 24.76 -7.21 5.85
N ASP A 130 25.66 -7.20 4.87
CA ASP A 130 26.93 -6.50 4.96
C ASP A 130 26.86 -5.21 4.12
N LEU A 131 26.77 -4.07 4.78
CA LEU A 131 26.67 -2.77 4.11
C LEU A 131 27.95 -2.44 3.33
N ASN A 132 29.09 -3.05 3.66
CA ASN A 132 30.30 -2.86 2.91
C ASN A 132 30.22 -3.41 1.49
N LYS A 133 29.29 -4.32 1.23
CA LYS A 133 29.03 -4.86 -0.11
C LYS A 133 28.07 -3.97 -0.92
N LEU A 134 27.53 -2.92 -0.31
CA LEU A 134 26.53 -2.06 -0.93
C LEU A 134 27.13 -0.65 -1.16
N PRO A 135 27.78 -0.42 -2.32
CA PRO A 135 28.38 0.88 -2.60
C PRO A 135 27.34 2.01 -2.55
N GLY A 136 27.68 3.07 -1.81
CA GLY A 136 26.78 4.22 -1.69
C GLY A 136 25.63 4.06 -0.72
N ILE A 137 25.53 2.90 -0.06
CA ILE A 137 24.46 2.65 0.93
C ILE A 137 25.11 2.42 2.28
N LYS A 138 25.03 3.43 3.14
CA LYS A 138 25.51 3.37 4.51
C LYS A 138 24.35 3.11 5.45
N GLU A 139 24.65 2.98 6.74
CA GLU A 139 23.62 2.68 7.76
C GLU A 139 22.42 3.64 7.72
N TYR A 140 22.67 4.94 7.62
CA TYR A 140 21.62 5.94 7.55
C TYR A 140 20.72 5.73 6.33
N THR A 141 21.33 5.58 5.16
CA THR A 141 20.59 5.35 3.91
C THR A 141 19.83 4.03 3.95
N PHE A 142 20.48 2.99 4.50
CA PHE A 142 19.82 1.68 4.61
C PHE A 142 18.59 1.73 5.51
N ASN A 143 18.63 2.47 6.60
CA ASN A 143 17.47 2.65 7.48
C ASN A 143 16.31 3.34 6.75
N ILE A 144 16.61 4.33 5.92
CA ILE A 144 15.57 4.99 5.09
C ILE A 144 14.96 4.00 4.09
N ILE A 145 15.80 3.17 3.48
CA ILE A 145 15.34 2.15 2.52
C ILE A 145 14.42 1.15 3.22
N LYS A 146 14.79 0.68 4.42
CA LYS A 146 13.95 -0.22 5.21
C LYS A 146 12.58 0.39 5.49
N GLU A 147 12.57 1.66 5.91
CA GLU A 147 11.31 2.36 6.20
C GLU A 147 10.42 2.44 4.96
N LYS A 148 10.99 2.75 3.81
CA LYS A 148 10.24 2.81 2.56
C LYS A 148 9.63 1.46 2.19
N ILE A 149 10.37 0.37 2.35
CA ILE A 149 9.85 -0.97 2.08
C ILE A 149 8.70 -1.30 3.03
N ILE A 150 8.88 -1.07 4.32
CA ILE A 150 7.88 -1.35 5.33
C ILE A 150 6.61 -0.53 5.07
N GLU A 151 6.75 0.76 4.80
CA GLU A 151 5.61 1.64 4.54
C GLU A 151 4.76 1.15 3.36
N ASN A 152 5.41 0.63 2.31
CA ASN A 152 4.68 0.15 1.14
C ASN A 152 3.85 -1.11 1.41
N PHE A 153 4.17 -1.87 2.47
CA PHE A 153 3.44 -3.09 2.81
C PHE A 153 2.55 -2.96 4.04
N CYS A 154 2.73 -1.91 4.83
CA CYS A 154 2.02 -1.76 6.10
C CYS A 154 1.11 -0.55 6.15
N LEU A 155 1.08 0.26 5.15
CA LEU A 155 0.30 1.49 4.95
C LEU A 155 -0.75 1.78 6.04
N ALA A 156 -2.06 1.67 5.69
CA ALA A 156 -3.14 2.00 6.63
C ALA A 156 -3.20 1.03 7.82
N GLU A 157 -2.74 -0.19 7.65
CA GLU A 157 -2.71 -1.18 8.74
C GLU A 157 -1.85 -0.71 9.91
N LEU A 158 -0.67 -0.16 9.62
CA LEU A 158 0.21 0.37 10.65
C LEU A 158 -0.43 1.51 11.44
N VAL A 159 -1.11 2.40 10.74
CA VAL A 159 -1.82 3.52 11.38
C VAL A 159 -2.91 3.00 12.30
N ILE A 160 -3.68 2.03 11.86
CA ILE A 160 -4.77 1.45 12.63
C ILE A 160 -4.24 0.74 13.89
N GLU A 161 -3.19 -0.05 13.76
CA GLU A 161 -2.56 -0.72 14.89
C GLU A 161 -2.04 0.27 15.91
N PHE A 162 -1.40 1.32 15.46
CA PHE A 162 -0.87 2.35 16.34
C PHE A 162 -1.99 3.06 17.11
N GLN A 163 -3.08 3.38 16.43
CA GLN A 163 -4.25 3.97 17.06
C GLN A 163 -4.86 3.02 18.10
N GLY A 164 -4.92 1.74 17.79
CA GLY A 164 -5.40 0.72 18.72
C GLY A 164 -4.56 0.67 19.99
N LEU A 165 -3.24 0.73 19.87
CA LEU A 165 -2.34 0.76 21.01
C LEU A 165 -2.54 1.99 21.88
N LEU A 166 -2.77 3.14 21.27
CA LEU A 166 -3.01 4.40 21.98
C LEU A 166 -4.36 4.41 22.69
N SER A 167 -5.30 3.60 22.24
CA SER A 167 -6.64 3.52 22.82
C SER A 167 -6.71 2.62 24.05
N LEU A 168 -5.67 1.86 24.29
CA LEU A 168 -5.59 1.01 25.46
C LEU A 168 -5.14 1.77 26.69
#